data_3b97008d641d7374551a202fe881e857
#
_entry.id   3b97008d641d7374551a202fe881e857
#
_cell.length_a   1.000
_cell.length_b   1.000
_cell.length_c   1.000
_cell.angle_alpha   90.00
_cell.angle_beta   90.00
_cell.angle_gamma   90.00
#
_symmetry.space_group_name_H-M   'P 1'
#
loop_
_entity.id
_entity.type
_entity.pdbx_description
1 polymer ?
#
loop_
_entity_poly.entity_id
_entity_poly.type
_entity_poly.pdbx_seq_one_letter_code
_entity_poly.pdbx_strand_id
1 'polypeptide(L)'
;MFHPIHNGTNHFVPTQTQTPNLNLMLHPYLTPLFTRASFRSLTMSLLHSNPNPIKTRIRGVVFDMDGTLTVPVIDFPAMYKAVLGKDQYFKIIGSSPSGIDILHHIEQWSPDKQQKAYEIIADFEQQGLDRLQIMPGAADLCDFLNSRNIRRGLITRNVKSAVDLFHEKFGMSFSPALSREFRPYKPDPAPLLHICSTWGVEPTEVVMIGDSLKDDVACGKRAGAVTCLLDETGRYDSPKYANVEHKPDYKVSSLAQFHLLLESNFDLTP
;
A
#
# COMPACT_ATOMS: atom_id res chain seq x y z
N MET A 1 4.79 -57.30 -26.06
CA MET A 1 6.06 -57.35 -26.86
C MET A 1 6.97 -56.28 -26.29
N PHE A 2 7.85 -56.71 -25.43
CA PHE A 2 9.33 -56.66 -25.47
C PHE A 2 9.85 -55.31 -25.90
N HIS A 3 10.41 -54.50 -25.00
CA HIS A 3 11.78 -54.40 -24.40
C HIS A 3 12.84 -53.87 -25.36
N PRO A 4 14.02 -53.43 -24.88
CA PRO A 4 14.34 -52.40 -23.86
C PRO A 4 15.67 -51.59 -24.21
N ILE A 5 16.15 -50.74 -23.24
CA ILE A 5 17.56 -50.45 -22.81
C ILE A 5 18.39 -49.47 -23.65
N HIS A 6 18.90 -48.39 -23.03
CA HIS A 6 20.33 -48.35 -22.68
C HIS A 6 20.68 -47.26 -21.66
N ASN A 7 21.45 -47.66 -20.65
CA ASN A 7 22.19 -46.92 -19.64
C ASN A 7 23.37 -46.13 -20.24
N GLY A 8 23.69 -45.03 -19.63
CA GLY A 8 24.96 -44.34 -19.85
C GLY A 8 25.36 -43.51 -18.64
N THR A 9 26.00 -44.18 -17.67
CA THR A 9 26.72 -43.55 -16.55
C THR A 9 28.04 -42.95 -17.06
N ASN A 10 28.34 -41.71 -16.67
CA ASN A 10 29.71 -41.21 -16.70
C ASN A 10 30.03 -40.50 -15.39
N HIS A 11 30.94 -41.17 -14.66
CA HIS A 11 31.72 -40.64 -13.55
C HIS A 11 32.72 -39.57 -14.06
N PHE A 12 32.86 -38.51 -13.33
CA PHE A 12 34.04 -37.66 -13.37
C PHE A 12 34.53 -37.36 -11.96
N VAL A 13 35.84 -37.66 -11.76
CA VAL A 13 36.63 -37.60 -10.54
C VAL A 13 37.26 -36.20 -10.42
N PRO A 14 37.51 -35.65 -9.21
CA PRO A 14 38.04 -34.31 -9.03
C PRO A 14 39.57 -34.28 -9.10
N THR A 15 40.13 -33.29 -9.75
CA THR A 15 41.55 -32.97 -9.73
C THR A 15 41.87 -31.84 -8.76
N GLN A 16 42.75 -32.17 -7.82
CA GLN A 16 43.48 -31.24 -6.94
C GLN A 16 44.61 -30.56 -7.73
N THR A 17 44.85 -29.30 -7.49
CA THR A 17 46.16 -28.65 -7.72
C THR A 17 46.42 -27.62 -6.61
N GLN A 18 47.26 -27.95 -5.76
CA GLN A 18 48.52 -27.50 -5.21
C GLN A 18 48.77 -25.99 -5.18
N THR A 19 49.00 -25.55 -3.93
CA THR A 19 49.66 -24.29 -3.53
C THR A 19 51.19 -24.36 -3.78
N PRO A 20 51.85 -23.23 -3.94
CA PRO A 20 53.23 -23.12 -3.49
C PRO A 20 53.40 -22.05 -2.39
N ASN A 21 54.02 -22.50 -1.33
CA ASN A 21 54.77 -21.73 -0.35
C ASN A 21 55.99 -21.07 -0.99
N LEU A 22 56.28 -19.84 -0.59
CA LEU A 22 57.66 -19.37 -0.57
C LEU A 22 57.94 -18.50 0.65
N ASN A 23 58.96 -18.98 1.37
CA ASN A 23 59.51 -18.42 2.59
C ASN A 23 60.57 -17.34 2.30
N LEU A 24 60.75 -16.47 3.29
CA LEU A 24 61.98 -15.86 3.80
C LEU A 24 62.75 -14.85 2.95
N MET A 25 62.91 -13.64 3.47
CA MET A 25 64.25 -13.14 3.90
C MET A 25 64.12 -11.98 4.88
N LEU A 26 64.77 -12.17 6.02
CA LEU A 26 65.12 -11.19 7.05
C LEU A 26 66.39 -10.44 6.63
N HIS A 27 66.54 -9.14 6.91
CA HIS A 27 67.66 -8.58 7.66
C HIS A 27 67.57 -7.05 7.88
N PRO A 28 68.37 -6.51 8.81
CA PRO A 28 67.90 -5.60 9.83
C PRO A 28 68.63 -4.22 9.84
N TYR A 29 68.45 -3.47 10.92
CA TYR A 29 69.13 -2.25 11.40
C TYR A 29 68.53 -0.91 10.89
N LEU A 30 67.90 -0.21 11.82
CA LEU A 30 68.38 1.02 12.49
C LEU A 30 67.34 1.55 13.47
N THR A 31 67.74 1.55 14.76
CA THR A 31 67.14 2.32 15.88
C THR A 31 67.98 3.57 16.11
N PRO A 32 67.60 4.47 17.03
CA PRO A 32 66.37 5.24 17.26
C PRO A 32 66.69 6.75 17.38
N LEU A 33 65.68 7.59 17.24
CA LEU A 33 65.79 8.95 17.80
C LEU A 33 64.51 9.31 18.54
N PHE A 34 64.64 9.35 19.84
CA PHE A 34 63.66 9.91 20.76
C PHE A 34 63.49 11.40 20.50
N THR A 35 62.28 11.85 20.19
CA THR A 35 61.88 13.19 20.49
C THR A 35 60.55 13.13 21.25
N ARG A 36 60.64 13.66 22.44
CA ARG A 36 59.57 13.93 23.41
C ARG A 36 58.63 14.93 22.79
N ALA A 37 57.40 14.49 22.42
CA ALA A 37 56.33 15.40 22.10
C ALA A 37 55.06 15.02 22.90
N SER A 38 54.78 15.89 23.80
CA SER A 38 53.51 16.19 24.49
C SER A 38 52.35 15.19 24.30
N PHE A 39 52.08 14.50 25.40
CA PHE A 39 50.73 14.00 25.69
C PHE A 39 49.78 15.19 25.83
N ARG A 40 49.12 15.60 24.77
CA ARG A 40 47.87 16.32 24.87
C ARG A 40 46.76 15.30 24.84
N SER A 41 46.07 15.24 25.96
CA SER A 41 44.79 14.57 26.20
C SER A 41 43.88 14.60 24.99
N LEU A 42 43.72 13.43 24.31
CA LEU A 42 42.58 13.16 23.45
C LEU A 42 41.44 12.70 24.38
N THR A 43 40.80 13.64 25.06
CA THR A 43 39.45 13.42 25.55
C THR A 43 38.54 13.49 24.31
N MET A 44 38.36 12.34 23.67
CA MET A 44 37.12 11.65 23.48
C MET A 44 35.90 12.53 23.27
N SER A 45 35.63 12.78 22.05
CA SER A 45 34.26 13.01 21.61
C SER A 45 33.63 11.67 21.17
N LEU A 46 33.35 10.83 22.19
CA LEU A 46 32.45 9.71 22.07
C LEU A 46 31.10 10.14 22.60
N LEU A 47 30.27 10.72 21.80
CA LEU A 47 28.81 10.76 21.94
C LEU A 47 28.26 11.49 20.70
N HIS A 48 28.49 10.92 19.51
CA HIS A 48 27.50 11.06 18.45
C HIS A 48 26.64 9.80 18.53
N SER A 49 25.74 9.75 19.52
CA SER A 49 24.51 9.03 19.36
C SER A 49 23.86 9.62 18.10
N ASN A 50 23.82 8.85 17.02
CA ASN A 50 22.95 9.16 15.88
C ASN A 50 21.58 9.46 16.50
N PRO A 51 21.03 10.66 16.38
CA PRO A 51 19.66 10.88 16.79
C PRO A 51 18.85 9.91 15.95
N ASN A 52 18.10 9.01 16.59
CA ASN A 52 17.10 8.21 15.90
C ASN A 52 16.33 9.18 15.01
N PRO A 53 16.19 8.89 13.71
CA PRO A 53 15.47 9.78 12.82
C PRO A 53 14.12 10.08 13.45
N ILE A 54 13.79 11.37 13.58
CA ILE A 54 12.52 11.81 14.17
C ILE A 54 11.43 11.17 13.34
N LYS A 55 10.71 10.21 13.92
CA LYS A 55 9.59 9.56 13.23
C LYS A 55 8.46 10.55 13.02
N THR A 56 7.84 10.50 11.85
CA THR A 56 6.64 11.29 11.57
C THR A 56 5.52 10.87 12.53
N ARG A 57 4.91 11.85 13.19
CA ARG A 57 3.77 11.62 14.08
C ARG A 57 2.53 11.30 13.27
N ILE A 58 1.83 10.23 13.64
CA ILE A 58 0.54 9.83 13.04
C ILE A 58 -0.53 9.73 14.13
N ARG A 59 -1.64 10.43 13.90
CA ARG A 59 -2.79 10.56 14.81
C ARG A 59 -4.05 9.88 14.29
N GLY A 60 -4.04 9.48 13.02
CA GLY A 60 -5.16 8.79 12.41
C GLY A 60 -4.78 8.01 11.16
N VAL A 61 -5.58 6.98 10.89
CA VAL A 61 -5.51 6.19 9.66
C VAL A 61 -6.87 6.22 8.98
N VAL A 62 -6.88 6.58 7.70
CA VAL A 62 -8.08 6.59 6.86
C VAL A 62 -7.97 5.47 5.86
N PHE A 63 -9.01 4.65 5.81
CA PHE A 63 -9.07 3.45 5.01
C PHE A 63 -10.01 3.61 3.82
N ASP A 64 -9.66 3.02 2.71
CA ASP A 64 -10.63 2.59 1.73
C ASP A 64 -11.34 1.30 2.21
N MET A 65 -12.47 0.96 1.61
CA MET A 65 -13.26 -0.22 1.98
C MET A 65 -13.01 -1.41 1.05
N ASP A 66 -13.37 -1.28 -0.22
CA ASP A 66 -13.42 -2.40 -1.17
C ASP A 66 -12.02 -2.71 -1.74
N GLY A 67 -11.50 -3.89 -1.42
CA GLY A 67 -10.11 -4.25 -1.76
C GLY A 67 -9.09 -3.81 -0.71
N THR A 68 -9.55 -3.20 0.40
CA THR A 68 -8.69 -2.74 1.50
C THR A 68 -9.14 -3.32 2.84
N LEU A 69 -10.32 -2.95 3.35
CA LEU A 69 -10.91 -3.53 4.56
C LEU A 69 -11.75 -4.77 4.26
N THR A 70 -12.24 -4.89 3.03
CA THR A 70 -12.99 -6.04 2.54
C THR A 70 -12.31 -6.66 1.34
N VAL A 71 -12.42 -8.00 1.23
CA VAL A 71 -11.96 -8.73 0.05
C VAL A 71 -12.74 -8.25 -1.17
N PRO A 72 -12.08 -8.02 -2.33
CA PRO A 72 -12.78 -7.61 -3.55
C PRO A 72 -13.73 -8.72 -3.99
N VAL A 73 -15.04 -8.49 -3.85
CA VAL A 73 -16.09 -9.46 -4.22
C VAL A 73 -16.90 -9.01 -5.43
N ILE A 74 -16.71 -7.76 -5.87
CA ILE A 74 -17.37 -7.19 -7.06
C ILE A 74 -16.50 -7.46 -8.28
N ASP A 75 -17.07 -8.08 -9.31
CA ASP A 75 -16.43 -8.21 -10.62
C ASP A 75 -16.58 -6.88 -11.39
N PHE A 76 -15.70 -5.91 -11.06
CA PHE A 76 -15.69 -4.60 -11.74
C PHE A 76 -15.57 -4.70 -13.27
N PRO A 77 -14.72 -5.56 -13.85
CA PRO A 77 -14.69 -5.77 -15.29
C PRO A 77 -16.04 -6.23 -15.89
N ALA A 78 -16.75 -7.13 -15.22
CA ALA A 78 -18.07 -7.57 -15.67
C ALA A 78 -19.10 -6.44 -15.54
N MET A 79 -19.11 -5.72 -14.43
CA MET A 79 -19.97 -4.56 -14.17
C MET A 79 -19.75 -3.47 -15.23
N TYR A 80 -18.51 -3.11 -15.52
CA TYR A 80 -18.20 -2.09 -16.53
C TYR A 80 -18.63 -2.51 -17.94
N LYS A 81 -18.49 -3.79 -18.31
CA LYS A 81 -18.99 -4.31 -19.56
C LYS A 81 -20.50 -4.28 -19.64
N ALA A 82 -21.20 -4.52 -18.54
CA ALA A 82 -22.66 -4.45 -18.48
C ALA A 82 -23.16 -3.00 -18.64
N VAL A 83 -22.48 -2.04 -18.04
CA VAL A 83 -22.82 -0.61 -18.10
C VAL A 83 -22.49 0.00 -19.47
N LEU A 84 -21.27 -0.22 -19.96
CA LEU A 84 -20.74 0.44 -21.17
C LEU A 84 -21.06 -0.31 -22.47
N GLY A 85 -21.32 -1.61 -22.38
CA GLY A 85 -21.24 -2.51 -23.53
C GLY A 85 -19.79 -2.93 -23.83
N LYS A 86 -19.63 -4.14 -24.40
CA LYS A 86 -18.30 -4.74 -24.63
C LYS A 86 -17.37 -3.85 -25.46
N ASP A 87 -17.86 -3.33 -26.57
CA ASP A 87 -17.01 -2.57 -27.51
C ASP A 87 -16.48 -1.28 -26.90
N GLN A 88 -17.33 -0.53 -26.19
CA GLN A 88 -16.93 0.70 -25.51
C GLN A 88 -15.99 0.42 -24.35
N TYR A 89 -16.23 -0.64 -23.58
CA TYR A 89 -15.33 -1.08 -22.52
C TYR A 89 -13.91 -1.32 -23.04
N PHE A 90 -13.76 -2.13 -24.10
CA PHE A 90 -12.44 -2.42 -24.66
C PHE A 90 -11.76 -1.18 -25.27
N LYS A 91 -12.53 -0.29 -25.89
CA LYS A 91 -12.01 0.98 -26.40
C LYS A 91 -11.42 1.86 -25.29
N ILE A 92 -12.15 2.01 -24.17
CA ILE A 92 -11.71 2.84 -23.05
C ILE A 92 -10.49 2.21 -22.36
N ILE A 93 -10.52 0.91 -22.07
CA ILE A 93 -9.40 0.20 -21.42
C ILE A 93 -8.12 0.28 -22.28
N GLY A 94 -8.26 0.19 -23.60
CA GLY A 94 -7.12 0.30 -24.52
C GLY A 94 -6.49 1.70 -24.55
N SER A 95 -7.27 2.74 -24.25
CA SER A 95 -6.82 4.14 -24.25
C SER A 95 -6.49 4.71 -22.87
N SER A 96 -6.91 4.05 -21.79
CA SER A 96 -6.71 4.50 -20.42
C SER A 96 -5.95 3.47 -19.57
N PRO A 97 -4.62 3.56 -19.48
CA PRO A 97 -3.82 2.65 -18.65
C PRO A 97 -4.20 2.65 -17.18
N SER A 98 -4.73 3.76 -16.68
CA SER A 98 -5.16 3.94 -15.27
C SER A 98 -6.51 3.32 -14.94
N GLY A 99 -7.21 2.71 -15.93
CA GLY A 99 -8.53 2.11 -15.73
C GLY A 99 -9.70 3.07 -16.02
N ILE A 100 -10.92 2.60 -15.73
CA ILE A 100 -12.17 3.31 -16.02
C ILE A 100 -12.69 3.97 -14.74
N ASP A 101 -12.99 5.26 -14.80
CA ASP A 101 -13.83 5.92 -13.80
C ASP A 101 -15.29 5.86 -14.28
N ILE A 102 -15.97 4.78 -13.92
CA ILE A 102 -17.33 4.51 -14.41
C ILE A 102 -18.35 5.57 -13.92
N LEU A 103 -18.22 6.04 -12.69
CA LEU A 103 -19.17 7.00 -12.14
C LEU A 103 -19.06 8.35 -12.84
N HIS A 104 -17.83 8.85 -13.04
CA HIS A 104 -17.60 10.08 -13.80
C HIS A 104 -18.06 9.94 -15.26
N HIS A 105 -17.90 8.75 -15.85
CA HIS A 105 -18.34 8.49 -17.21
C HIS A 105 -19.88 8.54 -17.35
N ILE A 106 -20.60 7.97 -16.39
CA ILE A 106 -22.06 7.96 -16.31
C ILE A 106 -22.62 9.37 -16.09
N GLU A 107 -21.98 10.20 -15.27
CA GLU A 107 -22.43 11.58 -14.98
C GLU A 107 -22.59 12.45 -16.23
N GLN A 108 -21.94 12.10 -17.33
CA GLN A 108 -22.03 12.81 -18.61
C GLN A 108 -23.16 12.30 -19.52
N TRP A 109 -23.93 11.28 -19.10
CA TRP A 109 -24.99 10.68 -19.92
C TRP A 109 -26.34 11.38 -19.70
N SER A 110 -27.30 11.08 -20.60
CA SER A 110 -28.67 11.52 -20.39
C SER A 110 -29.28 10.86 -19.14
N PRO A 111 -30.25 11.52 -18.46
CA PRO A 111 -30.85 10.99 -17.22
C PRO A 111 -31.34 9.54 -17.34
N ASP A 112 -32.01 9.16 -18.43
CA ASP A 112 -32.51 7.81 -18.65
C ASP A 112 -31.38 6.77 -18.74
N LYS A 113 -30.24 7.14 -19.36
CA LYS A 113 -29.09 6.26 -19.44
C LYS A 113 -28.36 6.18 -18.10
N GLN A 114 -28.27 7.29 -17.38
CA GLN A 114 -27.72 7.30 -16.02
C GLN A 114 -28.50 6.36 -15.11
N GLN A 115 -29.82 6.46 -15.11
CA GLN A 115 -30.68 5.63 -14.26
C GLN A 115 -30.42 4.13 -14.51
N LYS A 116 -30.44 3.68 -15.78
CA LYS A 116 -30.15 2.29 -16.13
C LYS A 116 -28.75 1.84 -15.71
N ALA A 117 -27.77 2.72 -15.84
CA ALA A 117 -26.41 2.40 -15.44
C ALA A 117 -26.28 2.24 -13.92
N TYR A 118 -26.93 3.10 -13.14
CA TYR A 118 -26.96 2.99 -11.68
C TYR A 118 -27.73 1.76 -11.19
N GLU A 119 -28.80 1.34 -11.89
CA GLU A 119 -29.50 0.08 -11.62
C GLU A 119 -28.57 -1.13 -11.78
N ILE A 120 -27.83 -1.19 -12.92
CA ILE A 120 -26.85 -2.25 -13.14
C ILE A 120 -25.76 -2.25 -12.06
N ILE A 121 -25.23 -1.08 -11.72
CA ILE A 121 -24.20 -0.95 -10.67
C ILE A 121 -24.77 -1.44 -9.33
N ALA A 122 -25.98 -1.03 -8.96
CA ALA A 122 -26.64 -1.45 -7.72
C ALA A 122 -26.82 -2.97 -7.63
N ASP A 123 -27.15 -3.64 -8.73
CA ASP A 123 -27.28 -5.10 -8.78
C ASP A 123 -25.93 -5.79 -8.51
N PHE A 124 -24.82 -5.30 -9.09
CA PHE A 124 -23.49 -5.83 -8.81
C PHE A 124 -23.04 -5.55 -7.38
N GLU A 125 -23.31 -4.34 -6.86
CA GLU A 125 -23.00 -3.96 -5.48
C GLU A 125 -23.80 -4.83 -4.50
N GLN A 126 -25.10 -5.06 -4.72
CA GLN A 126 -25.90 -5.94 -3.87
C GLN A 126 -25.36 -7.38 -3.84
N GLN A 127 -25.01 -7.95 -4.99
CA GLN A 127 -24.37 -9.26 -5.06
C GLN A 127 -23.01 -9.29 -4.33
N GLY A 128 -22.30 -8.16 -4.32
CA GLY A 128 -21.07 -8.00 -3.55
C GLY A 128 -21.34 -8.00 -2.03
N LEU A 129 -22.39 -7.29 -1.58
CA LEU A 129 -22.78 -7.22 -0.18
C LEU A 129 -23.14 -8.60 0.40
N ASP A 130 -23.83 -9.45 -0.36
CA ASP A 130 -24.21 -10.80 0.06
C ASP A 130 -22.94 -11.68 0.32
N ARG A 131 -21.84 -11.39 -0.38
CA ARG A 131 -20.57 -12.11 -0.29
C ARG A 131 -19.50 -11.35 0.50
N LEU A 132 -19.87 -10.27 1.17
CA LEU A 132 -18.93 -9.39 1.88
C LEU A 132 -18.08 -10.18 2.89
N GLN A 133 -16.76 -10.12 2.74
CA GLN A 133 -15.77 -10.74 3.60
C GLN A 133 -14.75 -9.72 4.06
N ILE A 134 -14.31 -9.85 5.32
CA ILE A 134 -13.28 -8.98 5.85
C ILE A 134 -11.90 -9.35 5.26
N MET A 135 -11.08 -8.33 4.99
CA MET A 135 -9.70 -8.52 4.56
C MET A 135 -8.87 -9.17 5.68
N PRO A 136 -8.06 -10.19 5.39
CA PRO A 136 -7.16 -10.77 6.38
C PRO A 136 -6.27 -9.71 7.06
N GLY A 137 -6.25 -9.73 8.39
CA GLY A 137 -5.50 -8.78 9.21
C GLY A 137 -6.21 -7.45 9.49
N ALA A 138 -7.42 -7.20 8.93
CA ALA A 138 -8.13 -5.93 9.19
C ALA A 138 -8.59 -5.81 10.64
N ALA A 139 -9.08 -6.89 11.25
CA ALA A 139 -9.48 -6.88 12.66
C ALA A 139 -8.27 -6.62 13.57
N ASP A 140 -7.19 -7.38 13.40
CA ASP A 140 -5.96 -7.22 14.19
C ASP A 140 -5.38 -5.81 14.10
N LEU A 141 -5.38 -5.23 12.89
CA LEU A 141 -4.94 -3.86 12.66
C LEU A 141 -5.85 -2.84 13.36
N CYS A 142 -7.17 -3.03 13.30
CA CYS A 142 -8.12 -2.17 14.00
C CYS A 142 -7.94 -2.23 15.52
N ASP A 143 -7.71 -3.41 16.09
CA ASP A 143 -7.45 -3.60 17.51
C ASP A 143 -6.12 -2.97 17.93
N PHE A 144 -5.09 -3.11 17.10
CA PHE A 144 -3.82 -2.43 17.32
C PHE A 144 -4.00 -0.90 17.36
N LEU A 145 -4.68 -0.31 16.38
CA LEU A 145 -4.93 1.13 16.34
C LEU A 145 -5.75 1.60 17.54
N ASN A 146 -6.75 0.81 17.97
CA ASN A 146 -7.53 1.08 19.18
C ASN A 146 -6.64 1.09 20.42
N SER A 147 -5.73 0.11 20.57
CA SER A 147 -4.83 0.01 21.71
C SER A 147 -3.89 1.22 21.85
N ARG A 148 -3.63 1.92 20.73
CA ARG A 148 -2.82 3.13 20.65
C ARG A 148 -3.65 4.42 20.64
N ASN A 149 -4.99 4.34 20.73
CA ASN A 149 -5.92 5.46 20.59
C ASN A 149 -5.75 6.21 19.26
N ILE A 150 -5.33 5.54 18.19
CA ILE A 150 -5.22 6.10 16.84
C ILE A 150 -6.59 6.09 16.19
N ARG A 151 -7.02 7.23 15.69
CA ARG A 151 -8.33 7.42 15.06
C ARG A 151 -8.43 6.65 13.75
N ARG A 152 -9.63 6.15 13.45
CA ARG A 152 -9.90 5.41 12.21
C ARG A 152 -11.04 6.09 11.45
N GLY A 153 -10.77 6.48 10.22
CA GLY A 153 -11.74 6.99 9.26
C GLY A 153 -11.90 6.05 8.07
N LEU A 154 -12.98 6.20 7.34
CA LEU A 154 -13.26 5.42 6.14
C LEU A 154 -13.71 6.36 5.03
N ILE A 155 -13.17 6.15 3.81
CA ILE A 155 -13.61 6.84 2.59
C ILE A 155 -13.78 5.80 1.49
N THR A 156 -15.00 5.61 1.01
CA THR A 156 -15.27 4.65 -0.08
C THR A 156 -16.03 5.31 -1.23
N ARG A 157 -15.92 4.71 -2.43
CA ARG A 157 -16.78 5.03 -3.58
C ARG A 157 -18.04 4.17 -3.62
N ASN A 158 -18.24 3.34 -2.61
CA ASN A 158 -19.45 2.56 -2.42
C ASN A 158 -20.57 3.42 -1.78
N VAL A 159 -21.78 2.90 -1.75
CA VAL A 159 -22.98 3.56 -1.17
C VAL A 159 -22.97 3.52 0.36
N LYS A 160 -23.71 4.43 0.98
CA LYS A 160 -23.82 4.49 2.46
C LYS A 160 -24.33 3.17 3.05
N SER A 161 -25.31 2.52 2.42
CA SER A 161 -25.86 1.24 2.91
C SER A 161 -24.79 0.13 2.97
N ALA A 162 -23.79 0.13 2.08
CA ALA A 162 -22.65 -0.81 2.15
C ALA A 162 -21.77 -0.52 3.36
N VAL A 163 -21.52 0.75 3.69
CA VAL A 163 -20.78 1.17 4.89
C VAL A 163 -21.53 0.77 6.16
N ASP A 164 -22.84 0.98 6.20
CA ASP A 164 -23.67 0.61 7.34
C ASP A 164 -23.65 -0.91 7.58
N LEU A 165 -23.81 -1.70 6.51
CA LEU A 165 -23.71 -3.16 6.56
C LEU A 165 -22.34 -3.64 7.00
N PHE A 166 -21.27 -2.99 6.52
CA PHE A 166 -19.90 -3.31 6.95
C PHE A 166 -19.74 -3.12 8.46
N HIS A 167 -20.18 -2.00 9.00
CA HIS A 167 -20.12 -1.73 10.44
C HIS A 167 -20.94 -2.74 11.25
N GLU A 168 -22.16 -3.06 10.79
CA GLU A 168 -23.05 -4.04 11.44
C GLU A 168 -22.46 -5.45 11.42
N LYS A 169 -22.01 -5.90 10.24
CA LYS A 169 -21.56 -7.28 10.04
C LYS A 169 -20.25 -7.61 10.76
N PHE A 170 -19.33 -6.65 10.83
CA PHE A 170 -17.98 -6.90 11.38
C PHE A 170 -17.76 -6.26 12.75
N GLY A 171 -18.67 -5.47 13.26
CA GLY A 171 -18.54 -4.81 14.56
C GLY A 171 -17.40 -3.80 14.64
N MET A 172 -16.82 -3.41 13.51
CA MET A 172 -15.75 -2.42 13.41
C MET A 172 -16.34 -1.06 13.09
N SER A 173 -16.00 -0.04 13.87
CA SER A 173 -16.48 1.32 13.64
C SER A 173 -15.38 2.23 13.11
N PHE A 174 -15.73 3.08 12.16
CA PHE A 174 -14.89 4.13 11.58
C PHE A 174 -15.64 5.46 11.68
N SER A 175 -14.98 6.49 12.17
CA SER A 175 -15.64 7.79 12.35
C SER A 175 -14.66 8.95 12.06
N PRO A 176 -14.97 9.80 11.06
CA PRO A 176 -16.05 9.70 10.09
C PRO A 176 -15.95 8.50 9.15
N ALA A 177 -17.09 8.05 8.60
CA ALA A 177 -17.14 7.09 7.50
C ALA A 177 -17.92 7.73 6.34
N LEU A 178 -17.21 7.97 5.23
CA LEU A 178 -17.69 8.73 4.08
C LEU A 178 -17.88 7.82 2.89
N SER A 179 -19.10 7.75 2.38
CA SER A 179 -19.49 7.04 1.17
C SER A 179 -19.45 7.96 -0.06
N ARG A 180 -19.82 7.46 -1.24
CA ARG A 180 -19.87 8.26 -2.48
C ARG A 180 -20.93 9.37 -2.48
N GLU A 181 -21.82 9.38 -1.51
CA GLU A 181 -22.76 10.47 -1.31
C GLU A 181 -22.08 11.75 -0.79
N PHE A 182 -20.89 11.63 -0.14
CA PHE A 182 -20.05 12.78 0.15
C PHE A 182 -19.42 13.31 -1.13
N ARG A 183 -19.72 14.53 -1.52
CA ARG A 183 -19.25 15.15 -2.76
C ARG A 183 -18.32 16.34 -2.50
N PRO A 184 -17.25 16.47 -3.29
CA PRO A 184 -16.74 15.49 -4.26
C PRO A 184 -16.10 14.28 -3.57
N TYR A 185 -16.17 13.10 -4.21
CA TYR A 185 -15.55 11.88 -3.70
C TYR A 185 -14.13 11.66 -4.26
N LYS A 186 -13.42 10.63 -3.78
CA LYS A 186 -12.10 10.22 -4.32
C LYS A 186 -12.10 10.15 -5.85
N PRO A 187 -11.08 10.65 -6.54
CA PRO A 187 -9.75 11.08 -6.08
C PRO A 187 -9.65 12.53 -5.61
N ASP A 188 -10.75 13.26 -5.41
CA ASP A 188 -10.73 14.59 -4.82
C ASP A 188 -10.24 14.51 -3.35
N PRO A 189 -9.44 15.48 -2.86
CA PRO A 189 -8.95 15.48 -1.49
C PRO A 189 -10.02 15.82 -0.45
N ALA A 190 -11.16 16.38 -0.85
CA ALA A 190 -12.17 16.90 0.04
C ALA A 190 -12.64 15.92 1.14
N PRO A 191 -12.90 14.62 0.88
CA PRO A 191 -13.32 13.71 1.93
C PRO A 191 -12.23 13.48 2.98
N LEU A 192 -10.96 13.41 2.59
CA LEU A 192 -9.86 13.26 3.53
C LEU A 192 -9.64 14.53 4.35
N LEU A 193 -9.69 15.68 3.71
CA LEU A 193 -9.60 16.99 4.40
C LEU A 193 -10.74 17.19 5.39
N HIS A 194 -11.96 16.73 5.05
CA HIS A 194 -13.11 16.75 5.97
C HIS A 194 -12.84 15.87 7.21
N ILE A 195 -12.28 14.67 7.05
CA ILE A 195 -11.91 13.79 8.17
C ILE A 195 -10.83 14.47 9.03
N CYS A 196 -9.76 15.01 8.42
CA CYS A 196 -8.72 15.72 9.15
C CYS A 196 -9.28 16.88 9.97
N SER A 197 -10.16 17.70 9.37
CA SER A 197 -10.84 18.81 10.05
C SER A 197 -11.70 18.32 11.21
N THR A 198 -12.47 17.24 11.02
CA THR A 198 -13.32 16.66 12.08
C THR A 198 -12.48 16.16 13.25
N TRP A 199 -11.29 15.65 12.97
CA TRP A 199 -10.37 15.16 14.00
C TRP A 199 -9.52 16.27 14.64
N GLY A 200 -9.45 17.45 14.04
CA GLY A 200 -8.56 18.52 14.47
C GLY A 200 -7.08 18.13 14.33
N VAL A 201 -6.71 17.53 13.17
CA VAL A 201 -5.36 17.10 12.83
C VAL A 201 -4.95 17.64 11.48
N GLU A 202 -3.64 17.81 11.27
CA GLU A 202 -3.12 18.15 9.95
C GLU A 202 -3.10 16.91 9.05
N PRO A 203 -3.29 17.04 7.72
CA PRO A 203 -3.20 15.92 6.80
C PRO A 203 -1.89 15.15 6.89
N THR A 204 -0.78 15.82 7.18
CA THR A 204 0.55 15.21 7.38
C THR A 204 0.63 14.26 8.59
N GLU A 205 -0.34 14.33 9.52
CA GLU A 205 -0.48 13.45 10.68
C GLU A 205 -1.43 12.26 10.40
N VAL A 206 -1.85 12.06 9.15
CA VAL A 206 -2.80 11.02 8.74
C VAL A 206 -2.19 10.14 7.65
N VAL A 207 -2.41 8.83 7.76
CA VAL A 207 -2.11 7.88 6.68
C VAL A 207 -3.41 7.54 5.95
N MET A 208 -3.44 7.72 4.63
CA MET A 208 -4.47 7.16 3.75
C MET A 208 -3.98 5.84 3.18
N ILE A 209 -4.69 4.75 3.45
CA ILE A 209 -4.41 3.42 2.88
C ILE A 209 -5.57 2.96 2.00
N GLY A 210 -5.23 2.47 0.82
CA GLY A 210 -6.18 1.90 -0.13
C GLY A 210 -5.50 1.09 -1.22
N ASP A 211 -6.28 0.40 -2.04
CA ASP A 211 -5.77 -0.48 -3.10
C ASP A 211 -5.67 0.21 -4.48
N SER A 212 -6.08 1.47 -4.58
CA SER A 212 -6.14 2.21 -5.85
C SER A 212 -5.14 3.36 -5.92
N LEU A 213 -4.20 3.31 -6.89
CA LEU A 213 -3.33 4.45 -7.20
C LEU A 213 -4.14 5.68 -7.63
N LYS A 214 -5.20 5.44 -8.43
CA LYS A 214 -5.99 6.50 -9.08
C LYS A 214 -6.92 7.21 -8.09
N ASP A 215 -7.48 6.47 -7.13
CA ASP A 215 -8.47 6.99 -6.20
C ASP A 215 -7.83 7.31 -4.83
N ASP A 216 -7.28 6.31 -4.14
CA ASP A 216 -6.82 6.43 -2.75
C ASP A 216 -5.51 7.19 -2.63
N VAL A 217 -4.49 6.75 -3.41
CA VAL A 217 -3.19 7.42 -3.40
C VAL A 217 -3.31 8.85 -3.93
N ALA A 218 -4.09 9.06 -4.99
CA ALA A 218 -4.31 10.40 -5.53
C ALA A 218 -5.04 11.31 -4.54
N CYS A 219 -6.09 10.81 -3.86
CA CYS A 219 -6.80 11.54 -2.82
C CYS A 219 -5.85 11.93 -1.67
N GLY A 220 -5.09 10.97 -1.14
CA GLY A 220 -4.15 11.20 -0.06
C GLY A 220 -3.05 12.20 -0.43
N LYS A 221 -2.44 12.06 -1.61
CA LYS A 221 -1.40 12.97 -2.10
C LYS A 221 -1.91 14.40 -2.30
N ARG A 222 -3.09 14.56 -2.89
CA ARG A 222 -3.71 15.87 -3.09
C ARG A 222 -4.09 16.54 -1.78
N ALA A 223 -4.43 15.76 -0.76
CA ALA A 223 -4.71 16.27 0.59
C ALA A 223 -3.43 16.59 1.39
N GLY A 224 -2.26 16.11 0.96
CA GLY A 224 -1.01 16.25 1.70
C GLY A 224 -0.81 15.21 2.81
N ALA A 225 -1.56 14.11 2.78
CA ALA A 225 -1.43 13.00 3.72
C ALA A 225 -0.30 12.04 3.32
N VAL A 226 0.16 11.24 4.29
CA VAL A 226 0.99 10.07 4.01
C VAL A 226 0.13 9.01 3.32
N THR A 227 0.66 8.39 2.28
CA THR A 227 -0.09 7.42 1.48
C THR A 227 0.54 6.04 1.50
N CYS A 228 -0.28 5.02 1.68
CA CYS A 228 0.12 3.62 1.59
C CYS A 228 -0.77 2.88 0.57
N LEU A 229 -0.14 2.28 -0.43
CA LEU A 229 -0.82 1.44 -1.41
C LEU A 229 -0.82 -0.02 -0.94
N LEU A 230 -2.00 -0.62 -0.82
CA LEU A 230 -2.17 -2.06 -0.64
C LEU A 230 -2.20 -2.73 -2.00
N ASP A 231 -1.14 -3.46 -2.34
CA ASP A 231 -0.99 -4.16 -3.63
C ASP A 231 -0.70 -5.65 -3.40
N GLU A 232 -1.75 -6.41 -3.04
CA GLU A 232 -1.64 -7.84 -2.70
C GLU A 232 -1.08 -8.69 -3.84
N THR A 233 -1.33 -8.32 -5.07
CA THR A 233 -0.98 -9.11 -6.26
C THR A 233 0.26 -8.62 -6.99
N GLY A 234 0.83 -7.48 -6.59
CA GLY A 234 1.93 -6.82 -7.32
C GLY A 234 1.50 -6.24 -8.68
N ARG A 235 0.19 -6.00 -8.87
CA ARG A 235 -0.34 -5.49 -10.17
C ARG A 235 0.28 -4.16 -10.58
N TYR A 236 0.69 -3.34 -9.61
CA TYR A 236 1.29 -2.04 -9.85
C TYR A 236 2.80 -2.06 -10.10
N ASP A 237 3.44 -3.23 -10.08
CA ASP A 237 4.83 -3.42 -10.50
C ASP A 237 4.97 -3.48 -12.03
N SER A 238 3.86 -3.56 -12.75
CA SER A 238 3.85 -3.54 -14.21
C SER A 238 4.38 -2.20 -14.76
N PRO A 239 5.19 -2.22 -15.84
CA PRO A 239 5.74 -1.02 -16.47
C PRO A 239 4.70 0.05 -16.86
N LYS A 240 3.45 -0.35 -17.09
CA LYS A 240 2.35 0.59 -17.39
C LYS A 240 2.09 1.61 -16.26
N TYR A 241 2.48 1.28 -15.02
CA TYR A 241 2.33 2.16 -13.86
C TYR A 241 3.62 2.91 -13.48
N ALA A 242 4.71 2.77 -14.27
CA ALA A 242 5.98 3.43 -13.94
C ALA A 242 5.89 4.96 -13.90
N ASN A 243 5.02 5.54 -14.75
CA ASN A 243 4.84 6.98 -14.93
C ASN A 243 3.51 7.50 -14.39
N VAL A 244 3.01 6.95 -13.28
CA VAL A 244 1.79 7.48 -12.64
C VAL A 244 2.06 8.86 -12.05
N GLU A 245 1.06 9.74 -12.09
CA GLU A 245 1.13 11.11 -11.56
C GLU A 245 1.42 11.13 -10.05
N HIS A 246 0.74 10.25 -9.31
CA HIS A 246 0.89 10.16 -7.86
C HIS A 246 1.49 8.81 -7.47
N LYS A 247 2.73 8.85 -6.94
CA LYS A 247 3.37 7.66 -6.36
C LYS A 247 3.05 7.59 -4.86
N PRO A 248 2.73 6.41 -4.31
CA PRO A 248 2.52 6.26 -2.89
C PRO A 248 3.84 6.46 -2.13
N ASP A 249 3.76 6.90 -0.86
CA ASP A 249 4.93 6.96 0.01
C ASP A 249 5.39 5.57 0.41
N TYR A 250 4.43 4.66 0.59
CA TYR A 250 4.66 3.26 0.95
C TYR A 250 3.79 2.34 0.10
N LYS A 251 4.30 1.13 -0.12
CA LYS A 251 3.56 0.02 -0.74
C LYS A 251 3.72 -1.22 0.11
N VAL A 252 2.62 -1.91 0.38
CA VAL A 252 2.57 -3.14 1.14
C VAL A 252 1.74 -4.19 0.40
N SER A 253 1.98 -5.46 0.67
CA SER A 253 1.23 -6.56 0.06
C SER A 253 0.16 -7.15 1.00
N SER A 254 0.03 -6.65 2.23
CA SER A 254 -1.00 -7.08 3.18
C SER A 254 -1.21 -6.05 4.29
N LEU A 255 -2.35 -6.12 4.97
CA LEU A 255 -2.60 -5.30 6.17
C LEU A 255 -1.68 -5.65 7.34
N ALA A 256 -1.19 -6.89 7.41
CA ALA A 256 -0.16 -7.26 8.38
C ALA A 256 1.18 -6.54 8.13
N GLN A 257 1.60 -6.39 6.86
CA GLN A 257 2.76 -5.57 6.54
C GLN A 257 2.52 -4.09 6.84
N PHE A 258 1.32 -3.59 6.60
CA PHE A 258 0.98 -2.22 6.96
C PHE A 258 1.04 -1.98 8.47
N HIS A 259 0.57 -2.94 9.28
CA HIS A 259 0.72 -2.89 10.74
C HIS A 259 2.19 -2.76 11.15
N LEU A 260 3.06 -3.63 10.64
CA LEU A 260 4.52 -3.56 10.91
C LEU A 260 5.15 -2.25 10.43
N LEU A 261 4.69 -1.73 9.30
CA LEU A 261 5.12 -0.43 8.78
C LEU A 261 4.77 0.70 9.74
N LEU A 262 3.55 0.71 10.28
CA LEU A 262 3.10 1.72 11.24
C LEU A 262 3.98 1.71 12.50
N GLU A 263 4.26 0.55 13.07
CA GLU A 263 5.09 0.42 14.28
C GLU A 263 6.54 0.86 14.06
N SER A 264 7.10 0.48 12.90
CA SER A 264 8.52 0.72 12.64
C SER A 264 8.83 2.15 12.19
N ASN A 265 7.97 2.78 11.40
CA ASN A 265 8.28 4.02 10.69
C ASN A 265 7.66 5.27 11.32
N PHE A 266 6.66 5.13 12.18
CA PHE A 266 5.90 6.27 12.69
C PHE A 266 5.90 6.36 14.21
N ASP A 267 5.69 7.57 14.71
CA ASP A 267 5.32 7.83 16.10
C ASP A 267 3.79 7.86 16.18
N LEU A 268 3.21 6.81 16.77
CA LEU A 268 1.77 6.65 16.89
C LEU A 268 1.29 7.25 18.22
N THR A 269 0.94 8.53 18.17
CA THR A 269 0.46 9.28 19.34
C THR A 269 -0.86 9.97 19.02
N PRO A 270 -1.91 9.85 19.88
CA PRO A 270 -3.23 10.45 19.67
C PRO A 270 -3.23 11.98 19.61
#